data_b3831099228756e8741b38db24c65d1b
#
_entry.id   b3831099228756e8741b38db24c65d1b
#
_cell.length_a   1.000
_cell.length_b   1.000
_cell.length_c   1.000
_cell.angle_alpha   90.00
_cell.angle_beta   90.00
_cell.angle_gamma   90.00
#
_symmetry.space_group_name_H-M   'P 1'
#
loop_
_entity.id
_entity.type
_entity.pdbx_description
1 polymer ?
#
loop_
_entity_poly.entity_id
_entity_poly.type
_entity_poly.pdbx_seq_one_letter_code
_entity_poly.pdbx_strand_id
1 'polypeptide(L)'
;NYLIWLATAGLLATSAQAAQAPATVSLASTCPPGFELSAGNQCKLHSLYDQYNSLYSQGVGGLKTALPARRDGFSPQQIDLGRQLFFDPLLSGDQTLSCASCHHPKLGFADGQAKSTGIHGRTASRGAPSLWNMAFLTSFFWDARAKSLEEQMTGPLYAANEMGNTPAQLLS
;
A
#
# COMPACT_ATOMS: atom_id res chain seq x y z
N ASN A 1 -12.60 35.84 -68.13
CA ASN A 1 -12.89 35.24 -66.82
C ASN A 1 -11.63 34.51 -66.31
N TYR A 2 -10.87 35.19 -65.46
CA TYR A 2 -9.68 34.61 -64.81
C TYR A 2 -10.10 34.16 -63.42
N LEU A 3 -10.04 32.85 -63.18
CA LEU A 3 -10.19 32.24 -61.83
C LEU A 3 -8.83 32.22 -61.16
N ILE A 4 -8.67 33.01 -60.09
CA ILE A 4 -7.48 33.04 -59.22
C ILE A 4 -7.66 31.93 -58.18
N TRP A 5 -6.80 30.94 -58.19
CA TRP A 5 -6.66 29.94 -57.14
C TRP A 5 -5.75 30.50 -56.04
N LEU A 6 -6.34 30.81 -54.88
CA LEU A 6 -5.58 31.11 -53.67
C LEU A 6 -5.21 29.79 -53.00
N ALA A 7 -3.95 29.41 -53.05
CA ALA A 7 -3.40 28.31 -52.28
C ALA A 7 -3.13 28.80 -50.84
N THR A 8 -3.94 28.37 -49.91
CA THR A 8 -3.68 28.55 -48.45
C THR A 8 -2.69 27.50 -47.99
N ALA A 9 -1.44 27.90 -47.77
CA ALA A 9 -0.44 27.08 -47.10
C ALA A 9 -0.74 27.01 -45.62
N GLY A 10 -1.27 25.87 -45.17
CA GLY A 10 -1.46 25.58 -43.73
C GLY A 10 -0.11 25.30 -43.08
N LEU A 11 0.34 26.19 -42.19
CA LEU A 11 1.49 25.90 -41.33
C LEU A 11 1.03 24.84 -40.28
N LEU A 12 1.54 23.62 -40.45
CA LEU A 12 1.48 22.61 -39.41
C LEU A 12 2.49 22.95 -38.30
N ALA A 13 2.01 23.59 -37.24
CA ALA A 13 2.82 23.79 -36.04
C ALA A 13 2.94 22.42 -35.30
N THR A 14 4.09 21.77 -35.46
CA THR A 14 4.45 20.61 -34.63
C THR A 14 4.78 21.12 -33.23
N SER A 15 3.86 20.97 -32.30
CA SER A 15 4.15 21.17 -30.88
C SER A 15 5.11 20.08 -30.41
N ALA A 16 6.38 20.44 -30.22
CA ALA A 16 7.33 19.60 -29.53
C ALA A 16 6.88 19.46 -28.09
N GLN A 17 6.38 18.27 -27.74
CA GLN A 17 6.08 17.91 -26.38
C GLN A 17 7.41 17.78 -25.63
N ALA A 18 7.72 18.74 -24.78
CA ALA A 18 8.88 18.63 -23.90
C ALA A 18 8.71 17.36 -23.03
N ALA A 19 9.65 16.45 -23.12
CA ALA A 19 9.70 15.28 -22.26
C ALA A 19 9.76 15.78 -20.80
N GLN A 20 8.71 15.47 -20.03
CA GLN A 20 8.71 15.77 -18.59
C GLN A 20 9.82 14.94 -17.94
N ALA A 21 10.70 15.61 -17.20
CA ALA A 21 11.69 14.93 -16.39
C ALA A 21 10.96 13.98 -15.39
N PRO A 22 11.53 12.80 -15.13
CA PRO A 22 10.90 11.87 -14.19
C PRO A 22 10.69 12.58 -12.86
N ALA A 23 9.48 12.45 -12.32
CA ALA A 23 9.15 13.03 -11.02
C ALA A 23 10.03 12.38 -9.95
N THR A 24 10.84 13.19 -9.25
CA THR A 24 11.64 12.70 -8.13
C THR A 24 10.72 12.47 -6.94
N VAL A 25 10.63 11.22 -6.50
CA VAL A 25 9.87 10.87 -5.28
C VAL A 25 10.65 11.35 -4.07
N SER A 26 10.07 12.26 -3.30
CA SER A 26 10.62 12.70 -2.01
C SER A 26 9.97 11.90 -0.89
N LEU A 27 10.77 11.16 -0.12
CA LEU A 27 10.29 10.36 1.00
C LEU A 27 10.39 11.16 2.32
N ALA A 28 9.43 10.95 3.21
CA ALA A 28 9.42 11.60 4.52
C ALA A 28 10.64 11.20 5.37
N SER A 29 11.19 12.16 6.08
CA SER A 29 12.31 11.96 7.02
C SER A 29 11.86 11.88 8.48
N THR A 30 10.56 11.95 8.74
CA THR A 30 9.96 11.92 10.08
C THR A 30 9.10 10.68 10.25
N CYS A 31 9.06 10.15 11.47
CA CYS A 31 8.19 9.04 11.80
C CYS A 31 6.71 9.46 11.80
N PRO A 32 5.78 8.53 11.49
CA PRO A 32 4.36 8.81 11.59
C PRO A 32 3.93 9.08 13.04
N PRO A 33 2.74 9.68 13.26
CA PRO A 33 2.21 9.91 14.60
C PRO A 33 2.17 8.64 15.45
N GLY A 34 2.53 8.76 16.73
CA GLY A 34 2.61 7.63 17.65
C GLY A 34 3.94 6.88 17.64
N PHE A 35 4.87 7.28 16.77
CA PHE A 35 6.22 6.74 16.74
C PHE A 35 7.25 7.82 17.04
N GLU A 36 8.36 7.44 17.64
CA GLU A 36 9.54 8.28 17.87
C GLU A 36 10.73 7.79 17.04
N LEU A 37 11.55 8.72 16.60
CA LEU A 37 12.77 8.41 15.83
C LEU A 37 13.89 8.02 16.80
N SER A 38 14.42 6.81 16.69
CA SER A 38 15.56 6.34 17.44
C SER A 38 16.89 6.76 16.81
N ALA A 39 18.00 6.67 17.57
CA ALA A 39 19.34 6.98 17.09
C ALA A 39 19.79 6.19 15.85
N GLY A 40 19.19 5.03 15.58
CA GLY A 40 19.45 4.19 14.41
C GLY A 40 18.59 4.52 13.19
N ASN A 41 17.97 5.71 13.11
CA ASN A 41 17.03 6.10 12.05
C ASN A 41 15.85 5.13 11.90
N GLN A 42 15.34 4.63 13.01
CA GLN A 42 14.21 3.69 13.05
C GLN A 42 13.05 4.30 13.82
N CYS A 43 11.85 4.13 13.31
CA CYS A 43 10.62 4.51 13.99
C CYS A 43 10.23 3.43 14.99
N LYS A 44 10.19 3.80 16.27
CA LYS A 44 9.74 2.94 17.37
C LYS A 44 8.43 3.46 17.91
N LEU A 45 7.51 2.56 18.23
CA LEU A 45 6.23 2.93 18.80
C LEU A 45 6.44 3.64 20.15
N HIS A 46 5.73 4.75 20.36
CA HIS A 46 5.89 5.59 21.54
C HIS A 46 5.62 4.81 22.86
N SER A 47 6.41 5.11 23.90
CA SER A 47 6.41 4.41 25.18
C SER A 47 5.08 4.40 25.96
N LEU A 48 4.09 5.21 25.55
CA LEU A 48 2.74 5.15 26.11
C LEU A 48 2.14 3.73 26.14
N TYR A 49 2.58 2.88 25.20
CA TYR A 49 2.14 1.48 25.13
C TYR A 49 2.83 0.58 26.16
N ASP A 50 3.95 1.00 26.74
CA ASP A 50 4.61 0.28 27.83
C ASP A 50 3.78 0.31 29.12
N GLN A 51 2.86 1.27 29.25
CA GLN A 51 1.90 1.34 30.36
C GLN A 51 0.95 0.12 30.40
N TYR A 52 0.68 -0.53 29.28
CA TYR A 52 -0.12 -1.76 29.27
C TYR A 52 0.61 -2.94 29.92
N ASN A 53 1.92 -2.98 29.87
CA ASN A 53 2.72 -3.98 30.59
C ASN A 53 2.59 -3.79 32.12
N SER A 54 2.40 -2.55 32.60
CA SER A 54 2.24 -2.28 34.03
C SER A 54 0.92 -2.78 34.58
N LEU A 55 -0.18 -2.73 33.82
CA LEU A 55 -1.47 -3.30 34.22
C LEU A 55 -1.43 -4.83 34.32
N TYR A 56 -0.69 -5.46 33.39
CA TYR A 56 -0.49 -6.92 33.46
C TYR A 56 0.37 -7.33 34.66
N SER A 57 1.44 -6.62 34.95
CA SER A 57 2.30 -6.90 36.12
C SER A 57 1.64 -6.62 37.45
N GLN A 58 0.60 -5.81 37.47
CA GLN A 58 -0.21 -5.52 38.64
C GLN A 58 -1.33 -6.56 38.93
N GLY A 59 -1.44 -7.59 38.11
CA GLY A 59 -2.42 -8.66 38.30
C GLY A 59 -3.87 -8.24 38.05
N VAL A 60 -4.09 -7.15 37.32
CA VAL A 60 -5.44 -6.68 36.96
C VAL A 60 -5.91 -7.39 35.72
N GLY A 61 -6.77 -8.37 35.87
CA GLY A 61 -7.41 -9.11 34.79
C GLY A 61 -6.87 -10.52 34.60
N GLY A 62 -7.73 -11.52 34.61
CA GLY A 62 -7.39 -12.95 34.53
C GLY A 62 -6.95 -13.44 33.13
N LEU A 63 -6.83 -12.57 32.16
CA LEU A 63 -6.35 -12.89 30.82
C LEU A 63 -4.95 -12.30 30.63
N LYS A 64 -4.05 -13.08 30.05
CA LYS A 64 -2.74 -12.58 29.63
C LYS A 64 -2.97 -11.53 28.54
N THR A 65 -2.90 -10.26 28.90
CA THR A 65 -3.07 -9.13 28.02
C THR A 65 -1.74 -8.61 27.44
N ALA A 66 -0.67 -9.44 27.53
CA ALA A 66 0.57 -9.10 26.85
C ALA A 66 0.29 -8.98 25.34
N LEU A 67 0.48 -7.78 24.80
CA LEU A 67 0.45 -7.58 23.36
C LEU A 67 1.56 -8.44 22.72
N PRO A 68 1.30 -9.03 21.57
CA PRO A 68 2.36 -9.70 20.79
C PRO A 68 3.53 -8.77 20.52
N ALA A 69 4.69 -9.34 20.22
CA ALA A 69 5.85 -8.56 19.83
C ALA A 69 5.51 -7.59 18.69
N ARG A 70 5.92 -6.34 18.86
CA ARG A 70 5.67 -5.29 17.85
C ARG A 70 6.58 -5.46 16.65
N ARG A 71 6.04 -5.21 15.47
CA ARG A 71 6.83 -5.02 14.25
C ARG A 71 7.15 -3.54 14.12
N ASP A 72 8.29 -3.14 14.63
CA ASP A 72 8.83 -1.78 14.53
C ASP A 72 10.28 -1.80 14.03
N GLY A 73 10.95 -0.66 14.02
CA GLY A 73 12.34 -0.56 13.61
C GLY A 73 12.55 -0.28 12.12
N PHE A 74 11.51 0.12 11.40
CA PHE A 74 11.61 0.60 10.02
C PHE A 74 12.01 2.08 10.00
N SER A 75 12.80 2.49 8.99
CA SER A 75 13.10 3.91 8.81
C SER A 75 11.87 4.72 8.38
N PRO A 76 11.84 6.04 8.63
CA PRO A 76 10.76 6.90 8.13
C PRO A 76 10.55 6.76 6.63
N GLN A 77 11.65 6.65 5.87
CA GLN A 77 11.62 6.51 4.41
C GLN A 77 10.98 5.19 3.97
N GLN A 78 11.28 4.07 4.65
CA GLN A 78 10.64 2.79 4.36
C GLN A 78 9.14 2.82 4.63
N ILE A 79 8.74 3.43 5.74
CA ILE A 79 7.31 3.56 6.09
C ILE A 79 6.59 4.43 5.07
N ASP A 80 7.18 5.56 4.68
CA ASP A 80 6.57 6.47 3.72
C ASP A 80 6.51 5.87 2.30
N LEU A 81 7.55 5.15 1.88
CA LEU A 81 7.53 4.41 0.62
C LEU A 81 6.40 3.37 0.62
N GLY A 82 6.27 2.58 1.70
CA GLY A 82 5.18 1.61 1.83
C GLY A 82 3.80 2.27 1.79
N ARG A 83 3.66 3.44 2.42
CA ARG A 83 2.43 4.24 2.37
C ARG A 83 2.11 4.70 0.94
N GLN A 84 3.11 5.19 0.20
CA GLN A 84 2.90 5.62 -1.20
C GLN A 84 2.50 4.42 -2.07
N LEU A 85 3.25 3.32 -2.00
CA LEU A 85 2.95 2.10 -2.76
C LEU A 85 1.56 1.52 -2.44
N PHE A 86 1.08 1.66 -1.21
CA PHE A 86 -0.26 1.18 -0.82
C PHE A 86 -1.39 1.87 -1.59
N PHE A 87 -1.19 3.13 -2.00
CA PHE A 87 -2.17 3.91 -2.77
C PHE A 87 -1.85 3.98 -4.26
N ASP A 88 -0.70 3.46 -4.69
CA ASP A 88 -0.25 3.56 -6.06
C ASP A 88 -0.80 2.41 -6.92
N PRO A 89 -1.53 2.67 -8.00
CA PRO A 89 -2.02 1.64 -8.91
C PRO A 89 -0.91 0.95 -9.73
N LEU A 90 0.31 1.49 -9.74
CA LEU A 90 1.46 0.91 -10.46
C LEU A 90 1.72 -0.56 -10.08
N LEU A 91 1.33 -0.96 -8.85
CA LEU A 91 1.50 -2.33 -8.38
C LEU A 91 0.51 -3.33 -8.96
N SER A 92 -0.54 -2.93 -9.67
CA SER A 92 -1.41 -3.87 -10.38
C SER A 92 -0.95 -4.08 -11.83
N GLY A 93 -1.23 -5.26 -12.36
CA GLY A 93 -0.74 -5.66 -13.69
C GLY A 93 -1.29 -4.82 -14.84
N ASP A 94 -2.43 -4.16 -14.64
CA ASP A 94 -3.04 -3.22 -15.59
C ASP A 94 -3.01 -1.76 -15.11
N GLN A 95 -2.36 -1.48 -13.97
CA GLN A 95 -2.23 -0.16 -13.35
C GLN A 95 -3.57 0.52 -13.02
N THR A 96 -4.62 -0.26 -12.74
CA THR A 96 -5.95 0.28 -12.43
C THR A 96 -6.31 0.20 -10.95
N LEU A 97 -5.68 -0.69 -10.18
CA LEU A 97 -5.97 -0.94 -8.78
C LEU A 97 -4.74 -0.74 -7.90
N SER A 98 -4.96 -0.20 -6.72
CA SER A 98 -3.97 -0.18 -5.63
C SER A 98 -4.42 -1.10 -4.48
N CYS A 99 -3.55 -1.33 -3.49
CA CYS A 99 -3.95 -2.01 -2.26
C CYS A 99 -5.16 -1.33 -1.59
N ALA A 100 -5.18 0.03 -1.61
CA ALA A 100 -6.27 0.84 -1.07
C ALA A 100 -7.61 0.65 -1.80
N SER A 101 -7.63 0.08 -3.00
CA SER A 101 -8.88 -0.22 -3.72
C SER A 101 -9.70 -1.30 -3.02
N CYS A 102 -9.04 -2.30 -2.42
CA CYS A 102 -9.67 -3.36 -1.63
C CYS A 102 -9.54 -3.12 -0.13
N HIS A 103 -8.53 -2.37 0.32
CA HIS A 103 -8.31 -2.00 1.72
C HIS A 103 -8.57 -0.51 1.94
N HIS A 104 -9.85 -0.11 1.82
CA HIS A 104 -10.24 1.29 1.81
C HIS A 104 -10.20 1.91 3.22
N PRO A 105 -9.45 3.02 3.45
CA PRO A 105 -9.29 3.62 4.78
C PRO A 105 -10.60 3.97 5.49
N LYS A 106 -11.59 4.45 4.75
CA LYS A 106 -12.91 4.81 5.31
C LYS A 106 -13.77 3.60 5.70
N LEU A 107 -13.40 2.39 5.28
CA LEU A 107 -14.08 1.15 5.61
C LEU A 107 -13.25 0.28 6.58
N GLY A 108 -12.41 0.91 7.40
CA GLY A 108 -11.53 0.21 8.32
C GLY A 108 -10.46 -0.63 7.60
N PHE A 109 -10.01 -0.18 6.44
CA PHE A 109 -9.09 -0.91 5.56
C PHE A 109 -9.62 -2.27 5.09
N ALA A 110 -10.94 -2.37 4.90
CA ALA A 110 -11.63 -3.46 4.20
C ALA A 110 -12.33 -2.89 2.95
N ASP A 111 -12.97 -3.73 2.13
CA ASP A 111 -13.76 -3.27 0.99
C ASP A 111 -15.29 -3.28 1.23
N GLY A 112 -15.73 -3.89 2.33
CA GLY A 112 -17.15 -4.02 2.66
C GLY A 112 -17.93 -4.98 1.73
N GLN A 113 -17.24 -5.79 0.93
CA GLN A 113 -17.83 -6.70 -0.04
C GLN A 113 -17.68 -8.17 0.39
N ALA A 114 -18.62 -9.03 -0.01
CA ALA A 114 -18.51 -10.47 0.22
C ALA A 114 -17.33 -11.07 -0.59
N LYS A 115 -17.04 -10.51 -1.75
CA LYS A 115 -15.92 -10.85 -2.62
C LYS A 115 -15.40 -9.58 -3.26
N SER A 116 -14.08 -9.36 -3.19
CA SER A 116 -13.43 -8.20 -3.78
C SER A 116 -13.48 -8.25 -5.32
N THR A 117 -13.35 -7.06 -5.93
CA THR A 117 -13.22 -6.93 -7.38
C THR A 117 -11.76 -6.62 -7.72
N GLY A 118 -11.12 -7.50 -8.46
CA GLY A 118 -9.75 -7.35 -8.96
C GLY A 118 -9.67 -6.69 -10.33
N ILE A 119 -8.47 -6.72 -10.93
CA ILE A 119 -8.22 -6.16 -12.26
C ILE A 119 -9.18 -6.75 -13.31
N HIS A 120 -9.50 -5.95 -14.32
CA HIS A 120 -10.44 -6.30 -15.38
C HIS A 120 -11.84 -6.70 -14.85
N GLY A 121 -12.24 -6.25 -13.65
CA GLY A 121 -13.52 -6.59 -13.04
C GLY A 121 -13.65 -8.05 -12.58
N ARG A 122 -12.55 -8.79 -12.46
CA ARG A 122 -12.55 -10.17 -12.01
C ARG A 122 -12.92 -10.27 -10.53
N THR A 123 -13.70 -11.27 -10.17
CA THR A 123 -14.10 -11.48 -8.79
C THR A 123 -13.07 -12.32 -8.05
N ALA A 124 -12.57 -11.79 -6.92
CA ALA A 124 -11.72 -12.52 -5.99
C ALA A 124 -12.51 -13.65 -5.29
N SER A 125 -11.80 -14.60 -4.70
CA SER A 125 -12.43 -15.71 -4.00
C SER A 125 -13.09 -15.30 -2.67
N ARG A 126 -12.62 -14.19 -2.05
CA ARG A 126 -13.11 -13.63 -0.78
C ARG A 126 -13.11 -12.11 -0.82
N GLY A 127 -13.80 -11.46 0.12
CA GLY A 127 -13.67 -10.04 0.40
C GLY A 127 -12.38 -9.73 1.16
N ALA A 128 -11.90 -8.49 1.02
CA ALA A 128 -10.69 -8.02 1.72
C ALA A 128 -10.99 -7.79 3.20
N PRO A 129 -10.27 -8.45 4.12
CA PRO A 129 -10.42 -8.21 5.56
C PRO A 129 -9.81 -6.86 5.95
N SER A 130 -10.20 -6.37 7.13
CA SER A 130 -9.58 -5.20 7.73
C SER A 130 -8.08 -5.42 8.00
N LEU A 131 -7.28 -4.36 7.82
CA LEU A 131 -5.84 -4.40 8.14
C LEU A 131 -5.52 -3.92 9.56
N TRP A 132 -6.52 -3.58 10.37
CA TRP A 132 -6.28 -3.18 11.76
C TRP A 132 -5.58 -4.28 12.55
N ASN A 133 -4.54 -3.90 13.27
CA ASN A 133 -3.75 -4.79 14.14
C ASN A 133 -2.99 -5.92 13.41
N MET A 134 -2.87 -5.89 12.09
CA MET A 134 -2.15 -6.92 11.32
C MET A 134 -0.68 -7.06 11.74
N ALA A 135 -0.04 -5.99 12.23
CA ALA A 135 1.33 -6.01 12.72
C ALA A 135 1.55 -6.93 13.95
N PHE A 136 0.49 -7.31 14.64
CA PHE A 136 0.54 -8.19 15.81
C PHE A 136 0.23 -9.65 15.51
N LEU A 137 -0.14 -9.96 14.27
CA LEU A 137 -0.45 -11.35 13.88
C LEU A 137 0.82 -12.09 13.46
N THR A 138 0.81 -13.40 13.70
CA THR A 138 1.90 -14.33 13.37
C THR A 138 1.55 -15.27 12.21
N SER A 139 0.31 -15.20 11.71
CA SER A 139 -0.14 -15.94 10.54
C SER A 139 -1.26 -15.19 9.82
N PHE A 140 -1.32 -15.33 8.52
CA PHE A 140 -2.15 -14.54 7.62
C PHE A 140 -2.89 -15.43 6.64
N PHE A 141 -3.89 -14.86 5.98
CA PHE A 141 -5.00 -15.51 5.30
C PHE A 141 -5.90 -16.29 6.26
N TRP A 142 -7.08 -16.63 5.79
CA TRP A 142 -8.07 -17.36 6.58
C TRP A 142 -7.57 -18.76 7.02
N ASP A 143 -6.74 -19.38 6.22
CA ASP A 143 -6.16 -20.70 6.44
C ASP A 143 -4.76 -20.65 7.08
N ALA A 144 -4.29 -19.48 7.49
CA ALA A 144 -3.00 -19.27 8.16
C ALA A 144 -1.78 -19.77 7.36
N ARG A 145 -1.88 -19.84 6.02
CA ARG A 145 -0.81 -20.36 5.16
C ARG A 145 0.41 -19.45 5.07
N ALA A 146 0.26 -18.14 5.22
CA ALA A 146 1.38 -17.21 5.26
C ALA A 146 1.81 -16.91 6.70
N LYS A 147 3.11 -16.79 6.94
CA LYS A 147 3.73 -16.59 8.26
C LYS A 147 4.31 -15.20 8.47
N SER A 148 4.31 -14.37 7.43
CA SER A 148 4.70 -12.96 7.50
C SER A 148 3.80 -12.10 6.59
N LEU A 149 3.81 -10.78 6.80
CA LEU A 149 3.11 -9.84 5.91
C LEU A 149 3.75 -9.80 4.52
N GLU A 150 5.06 -9.96 4.45
CA GLU A 150 5.82 -10.02 3.21
C GLU A 150 5.42 -11.24 2.36
N GLU A 151 5.25 -12.39 2.99
CA GLU A 151 4.74 -13.59 2.32
C GLU A 151 3.27 -13.42 1.91
N GLN A 152 2.45 -12.86 2.80
CA GLN A 152 1.03 -12.65 2.55
C GLN A 152 0.80 -11.75 1.33
N MET A 153 1.50 -10.62 1.24
CA MET A 153 1.25 -9.64 0.19
C MET A 153 1.55 -10.18 -1.22
N THR A 154 2.40 -11.18 -1.37
CA THR A 154 2.68 -11.79 -2.67
C THR A 154 1.46 -12.52 -3.25
N GLY A 155 0.55 -13.00 -2.39
CA GLY A 155 -0.69 -13.62 -2.81
C GLY A 155 -1.56 -12.68 -3.66
N PRO A 156 -2.14 -11.62 -3.09
CA PRO A 156 -2.97 -10.68 -3.84
C PRO A 156 -2.21 -9.94 -4.95
N LEU A 157 -0.91 -9.67 -4.77
CA LEU A 157 -0.10 -8.99 -5.77
C LEU A 157 -0.02 -9.76 -7.08
N TYR A 158 0.13 -11.09 -7.01
CA TYR A 158 0.30 -11.94 -8.19
C TYR A 158 -0.97 -12.70 -8.61
N ALA A 159 -2.01 -12.72 -7.78
CA ALA A 159 -3.26 -13.39 -8.13
C ALA A 159 -3.93 -12.71 -9.33
N ALA A 160 -4.16 -13.48 -10.40
CA ALA A 160 -4.72 -12.97 -11.65
C ALA A 160 -6.13 -12.38 -11.52
N ASN A 161 -6.86 -12.73 -10.46
CA ASN A 161 -8.20 -12.21 -10.15
C ASN A 161 -8.17 -11.16 -9.02
N GLU A 162 -7.00 -10.68 -8.62
CA GLU A 162 -6.79 -9.59 -7.67
C GLU A 162 -5.93 -8.51 -8.35
N MET A 163 -4.67 -8.32 -8.00
CA MET A 163 -3.80 -7.30 -8.63
C MET A 163 -3.10 -7.76 -9.91
N GLY A 164 -2.96 -9.08 -10.13
CA GLY A 164 -2.54 -9.68 -11.38
C GLY A 164 -1.18 -9.26 -11.92
N ASN A 165 -0.26 -8.83 -11.06
CA ASN A 165 1.08 -8.45 -11.46
C ASN A 165 2.00 -9.68 -11.63
N THR A 166 3.22 -9.48 -12.07
CA THR A 166 4.27 -10.49 -12.13
C THR A 166 5.60 -9.92 -11.62
N PRO A 167 6.52 -10.74 -11.09
CA PRO A 167 7.84 -10.26 -10.69
C PRO A 167 8.60 -9.53 -11.82
N ALA A 168 8.43 -9.96 -13.06
CA ALA A 168 9.09 -9.33 -14.20
C ALA A 168 8.53 -7.91 -14.48
N GLN A 169 7.22 -7.71 -14.33
CA GLN A 169 6.60 -6.39 -14.52
C GLN A 169 6.95 -5.41 -13.40
N LEU A 170 7.18 -5.90 -12.17
CA LEU A 170 7.57 -5.03 -11.07
C LEU A 170 9.01 -4.51 -11.18
N LEU A 171 9.85 -5.13 -11.98
CA LEU A 171 11.26 -4.79 -12.15
C LEU A 171 11.54 -4.04 -13.48
N SER A 172 10.53 -3.82 -14.30
CA SER A 172 10.63 -3.11 -15.57
C SER A 172 10.29 -1.63 -15.42
#